data_6cbb280a8028ed8a9235f1b12a9a7244
#
_entry.id   6cbb280a8028ed8a9235f1b12a9a7244
#
_cell.length_a   1.000
_cell.length_b   1.000
_cell.length_c   1.000
_cell.angle_alpha   90.00
_cell.angle_beta   90.00
_cell.angle_gamma   90.00
#
_symmetry.space_group_name_H-M   'P 1'
#
loop_
_entity.id
_entity.type
_entity.pdbx_description
1 polymer ?
#
loop_
_entity_poly.entity_id
_entity_poly.type
_entity_poly.pdbx_seq_one_letter_code
_entity_poly.pdbx_strand_id
1 'polypeptide(L)'
;MVYKNKNIRFYYSVAFTVFMVGAILMALSLLIIILNLALTAEKIKNVQHLDTVLLDSGNHASRVVYFDITEVPIYLGNEKKAKIYLISDGKEYRLAELDDKEYKDIKSRVEVTGSYRVEGMTEYIVDSKARNIIASEAGKIIGENVSTFSMDKIFGDVCIICVKVNFFSVFYHGIGLAGVILGIVSAIPFFGGLYEVRTSRKVISLGNITAKDIDEEANKEGSIWLDSLRIYLTENMVLGIISDAKSHEGQVALKYDEIRQIYGYNKIVNQENPTKNARHIIEAVATDGNKYILSDAEMWKENLMSETEELFQQIKDRNSNVKCEPDDVKYKTFRFRYALVNSEGKELSDKIIDDDTKQDIMMNFAEYNPLYYFKPADAVISMKINFPEERFHEEGIVEITAGIWGDKEVEVEKELFDSLEQKMMDGWDIDYSDDDDEFDGEYSVKFSEIERY
;
A
#
# COMPACT_ATOMS: atom_id res chain seq x y z
N MET A 1 -11.06 -11.76 -22.70
CA MET A 1 -12.41 -12.23 -22.36
C MET A 1 -12.99 -11.19 -21.40
N VAL A 2 -14.13 -10.62 -21.68
CA VAL A 2 -14.79 -9.65 -20.80
C VAL A 2 -15.90 -10.41 -20.10
N TYR A 3 -15.86 -10.46 -18.78
CA TYR A 3 -16.94 -11.05 -17.98
C TYR A 3 -18.25 -10.28 -18.21
N LYS A 4 -19.36 -11.00 -18.34
CA LYS A 4 -20.70 -10.43 -18.47
C LYS A 4 -21.27 -10.09 -17.10
N ASN A 5 -20.98 -10.91 -16.09
CA ASN A 5 -21.41 -10.68 -14.72
C ASN A 5 -20.80 -9.38 -14.16
N LYS A 6 -21.66 -8.50 -13.64
CA LYS A 6 -21.25 -7.16 -13.21
C LYS A 6 -20.24 -7.18 -12.04
N ASN A 7 -20.41 -8.10 -11.09
CA ASN A 7 -19.56 -8.17 -9.91
C ASN A 7 -18.18 -8.76 -10.25
N ILE A 8 -18.15 -9.87 -10.99
CA ILE A 8 -16.89 -10.47 -11.47
C ILE A 8 -16.16 -9.49 -12.37
N ARG A 9 -16.89 -8.81 -13.26
CA ARG A 9 -16.35 -7.78 -14.16
C ARG A 9 -15.77 -6.60 -13.38
N PHE A 10 -16.39 -6.19 -12.28
CA PHE A 10 -15.89 -5.09 -11.46
C PHE A 10 -14.49 -5.39 -10.94
N TYR A 11 -14.29 -6.53 -10.26
CA TYR A 11 -12.97 -6.90 -9.74
C TYR A 11 -11.93 -7.08 -10.84
N TYR A 12 -12.30 -7.75 -11.93
CA TYR A 12 -11.41 -7.86 -13.09
C TYR A 12 -11.06 -6.49 -13.70
N SER A 13 -12.01 -5.58 -13.79
CA SER A 13 -11.78 -4.24 -14.38
C SER A 13 -10.83 -3.39 -13.52
N VAL A 14 -10.90 -3.51 -12.20
CA VAL A 14 -9.96 -2.82 -11.29
C VAL A 14 -8.53 -3.30 -11.53
N ALA A 15 -8.30 -4.62 -11.50
CA ALA A 15 -7.00 -5.22 -11.78
C ALA A 15 -6.47 -4.83 -13.16
N PHE A 16 -7.34 -4.89 -14.19
CA PHE A 16 -7.00 -4.49 -15.55
C PHE A 16 -6.66 -3.01 -15.67
N THR A 17 -7.38 -2.14 -14.96
CA THR A 17 -7.11 -0.69 -14.96
C THR A 17 -5.75 -0.40 -14.35
N VAL A 18 -5.42 -1.01 -13.20
CA VAL A 18 -4.10 -0.87 -12.57
C VAL A 18 -2.98 -1.31 -13.52
N PHE A 19 -3.16 -2.47 -14.17
CA PHE A 19 -2.22 -2.95 -15.20
C PHE A 19 -2.05 -1.97 -16.35
N MET A 20 -3.16 -1.45 -16.91
CA MET A 20 -3.13 -0.51 -18.04
C MET A 20 -2.45 0.82 -17.69
N VAL A 21 -2.73 1.36 -16.49
CA VAL A 21 -2.04 2.56 -15.99
C VAL A 21 -0.54 2.30 -15.90
N GLY A 22 -0.12 1.19 -15.31
CA GLY A 22 1.29 0.80 -15.24
C GLY A 22 1.93 0.65 -16.62
N ALA A 23 1.23 0.04 -17.57
CA ALA A 23 1.71 -0.15 -18.95
C ALA A 23 1.89 1.19 -19.70
N ILE A 24 0.94 2.12 -19.54
CA ILE A 24 1.02 3.46 -20.15
C ILE A 24 2.19 4.25 -19.55
N LEU A 25 2.35 4.25 -18.24
CA LEU A 25 3.47 4.95 -17.58
C LEU A 25 4.83 4.35 -17.98
N MET A 26 4.91 3.04 -18.12
CA MET A 26 6.12 2.36 -18.56
C MET A 26 6.46 2.69 -20.04
N ALA A 27 5.45 2.73 -20.91
CA ALA A 27 5.63 3.15 -22.30
C ALA A 27 6.09 4.61 -22.40
N LEU A 28 5.53 5.51 -21.60
CA LEU A 28 5.96 6.92 -21.49
C LEU A 28 7.40 7.03 -21.00
N SER A 29 7.78 6.28 -19.99
CA SER A 29 9.16 6.19 -19.49
C SER A 29 10.14 5.79 -20.59
N LEU A 30 9.83 4.71 -21.31
CA LEU A 30 10.64 4.24 -22.45
C LEU A 30 10.75 5.29 -23.54
N LEU A 31 9.65 5.96 -23.87
CA LEU A 31 9.68 7.05 -24.87
C LEU A 31 10.59 8.20 -24.44
N ILE A 32 10.51 8.63 -23.18
CA ILE A 32 11.38 9.66 -22.61
C ILE A 32 12.85 9.23 -22.68
N ILE A 33 13.16 7.99 -22.32
CA ILE A 33 14.52 7.46 -22.37
C ILE A 33 15.02 7.44 -23.82
N ILE A 34 14.27 6.91 -24.76
CA ILE A 34 14.64 6.82 -26.18
C ILE A 34 14.87 8.22 -26.76
N LEU A 35 13.96 9.16 -26.49
CA LEU A 35 14.09 10.54 -26.94
C LEU A 35 15.36 11.18 -26.37
N ASN A 36 15.62 11.00 -25.05
CA ASN A 36 16.82 11.53 -24.44
C ASN A 36 18.11 10.88 -24.99
N LEU A 37 18.08 9.59 -25.28
CA LEU A 37 19.20 8.87 -25.94
C LEU A 37 19.48 9.48 -27.33
N ALA A 38 18.47 9.74 -28.13
CA ALA A 38 18.60 10.34 -29.45
C ALA A 38 19.18 11.75 -29.36
N LEU A 39 18.63 12.59 -28.47
CA LEU A 39 19.13 13.95 -28.23
C LEU A 39 20.58 13.96 -27.69
N THR A 40 20.92 13.00 -26.82
CA THR A 40 22.28 12.84 -26.30
C THR A 40 23.26 12.48 -27.40
N ALA A 41 22.90 11.52 -28.25
CA ALA A 41 23.74 11.12 -29.39
C ALA A 41 23.98 12.29 -30.38
N GLU A 42 22.92 13.08 -30.63
CA GLU A 42 23.03 14.26 -31.46
C GLU A 42 23.97 15.34 -30.85
N LYS A 43 23.80 15.61 -29.54
CA LYS A 43 24.67 16.57 -28.83
C LYS A 43 26.15 16.17 -28.86
N ILE A 44 26.45 14.90 -28.64
CA ILE A 44 27.83 14.39 -28.65
C ILE A 44 28.44 14.43 -30.07
N LYS A 45 27.63 14.20 -31.10
CA LYS A 45 28.08 14.24 -32.50
C LYS A 45 28.37 15.65 -32.96
N ASN A 46 27.66 16.64 -32.44
CA ASN A 46 27.70 18.03 -32.87
C ASN A 46 28.43 18.92 -31.84
N VAL A 47 29.62 18.49 -31.38
CA VAL A 47 30.48 19.31 -30.50
C VAL A 47 30.96 20.52 -31.26
N GLN A 48 30.68 21.71 -30.74
CA GLN A 48 31.04 22.98 -31.37
C GLN A 48 32.09 23.72 -30.53
N HIS A 49 32.87 24.60 -31.21
CA HIS A 49 33.70 25.52 -30.47
C HIS A 49 32.84 26.48 -29.63
N LEU A 50 33.26 26.79 -28.40
CA LEU A 50 32.47 27.63 -27.50
C LEU A 50 32.08 28.96 -28.10
N ASP A 51 33.03 29.64 -28.75
CA ASP A 51 32.77 30.95 -29.36
C ASP A 51 31.69 30.88 -30.45
N THR A 52 31.63 29.77 -31.18
CA THR A 52 30.56 29.57 -32.18
C THR A 52 29.19 29.49 -31.48
N VAL A 53 29.12 28.82 -30.33
CA VAL A 53 27.88 28.72 -29.53
C VAL A 53 27.50 30.09 -28.96
N LEU A 54 28.45 30.88 -28.49
CA LEU A 54 28.18 32.20 -27.93
C LEU A 54 27.75 33.25 -28.98
N LEU A 55 28.02 33.01 -30.26
CA LEU A 55 27.53 33.86 -31.37
C LEU A 55 26.07 33.51 -31.77
N ASP A 56 25.55 32.36 -31.35
CA ASP A 56 24.17 31.96 -31.60
C ASP A 56 23.22 32.78 -30.73
N SER A 57 22.07 33.17 -31.24
CA SER A 57 21.05 33.92 -30.50
C SER A 57 20.20 33.04 -29.57
N GLY A 58 20.52 31.75 -29.46
CA GLY A 58 19.77 30.75 -28.71
C GLY A 58 20.15 30.60 -27.25
N ASN A 59 19.66 29.53 -26.63
CA ASN A 59 20.06 29.12 -25.30
C ASN A 59 21.46 28.49 -25.35
N HIS A 60 22.42 29.09 -24.63
CA HIS A 60 23.80 28.63 -24.59
C HIS A 60 24.04 27.52 -23.52
N ALA A 61 23.15 27.34 -22.56
CA ALA A 61 23.30 26.30 -21.55
C ALA A 61 23.02 24.89 -22.10
N SER A 62 23.62 23.90 -21.47
CA SER A 62 23.46 22.47 -21.81
C SER A 62 23.92 22.10 -23.23
N ARG A 63 24.84 22.90 -23.80
CA ARG A 63 25.53 22.57 -25.05
C ARG A 63 26.81 21.80 -24.76
N VAL A 64 27.16 20.86 -25.63
CA VAL A 64 28.46 20.20 -25.58
C VAL A 64 29.44 21.01 -26.44
N VAL A 65 30.48 21.49 -25.80
CA VAL A 65 31.43 22.42 -26.43
C VAL A 65 32.86 21.99 -26.20
N TYR A 66 33.78 22.54 -27.00
CA TYR A 66 35.20 22.52 -26.72
C TYR A 66 35.78 23.93 -26.77
N PHE A 67 36.91 24.12 -26.06
CA PHE A 67 37.69 25.34 -26.08
C PHE A 67 39.17 24.98 -26.01
N ASP A 68 39.99 25.58 -26.85
CA ASP A 68 41.41 25.32 -26.91
C ASP A 68 42.16 26.30 -25.99
N ILE A 69 42.71 25.81 -24.88
CA ILE A 69 43.43 26.63 -23.89
C ILE A 69 44.90 26.68 -24.23
N THR A 70 45.47 27.87 -24.24
CA THR A 70 46.90 28.09 -24.46
C THR A 70 47.65 28.69 -23.27
N GLU A 71 46.91 29.09 -22.24
CA GLU A 71 47.44 29.64 -21.00
C GLU A 71 46.98 28.79 -19.81
N VAL A 72 47.80 28.74 -18.73
CA VAL A 72 47.44 28.00 -17.51
C VAL A 72 46.20 28.62 -16.88
N PRO A 73 45.15 27.85 -16.59
CA PRO A 73 43.95 28.37 -15.97
C PRO A 73 44.20 29.10 -14.66
N ILE A 74 43.53 30.22 -14.45
CA ILE A 74 43.68 31.04 -13.25
C ILE A 74 42.43 30.92 -12.39
N TYR A 75 42.57 30.54 -11.12
CA TYR A 75 41.48 30.42 -10.20
C TYR A 75 40.84 31.79 -9.87
N LEU A 76 39.51 31.86 -9.96
CA LEU A 76 38.75 33.10 -9.71
C LEU A 76 37.93 33.03 -8.41
N GLY A 77 37.43 31.87 -8.05
CA GLY A 77 36.55 31.70 -6.91
C GLY A 77 35.68 30.42 -6.96
N ASN A 78 34.71 30.33 -6.10
CA ASN A 78 33.81 29.19 -6.07
C ASN A 78 32.37 29.61 -6.36
N GLU A 79 31.65 28.78 -7.10
CA GLU A 79 30.19 28.75 -7.11
C GLU A 79 29.71 27.49 -6.34
N LYS A 80 29.10 27.68 -5.17
CA LYS A 80 28.79 26.58 -4.24
C LYS A 80 30.01 25.74 -3.86
N LYS A 81 30.18 24.56 -4.44
CA LYS A 81 31.33 23.65 -4.25
C LYS A 81 32.26 23.62 -5.46
N ALA A 82 31.84 24.20 -6.56
CA ALA A 82 32.55 24.20 -7.82
C ALA A 82 33.63 25.28 -7.85
N LYS A 83 34.80 24.98 -8.39
CA LYS A 83 35.92 25.94 -8.55
C LYS A 83 35.88 26.51 -9.96
N ILE A 84 35.75 27.84 -10.07
CA ILE A 84 35.68 28.53 -11.32
C ILE A 84 37.05 29.10 -11.65
N TYR A 85 37.48 28.90 -12.91
CA TYR A 85 38.74 29.31 -13.43
C TYR A 85 38.55 30.19 -14.69
N LEU A 86 39.43 31.13 -14.85
CA LEU A 86 39.61 31.86 -16.10
C LEU A 86 40.50 31.01 -17.01
N ILE A 87 40.03 30.74 -18.21
CA ILE A 87 40.76 30.03 -19.28
C ILE A 87 40.92 30.94 -20.48
N SER A 88 42.02 30.78 -21.24
CA SER A 88 42.32 31.62 -22.37
C SER A 88 42.96 30.80 -23.51
N ASP A 89 42.61 31.18 -24.78
CA ASP A 89 43.27 30.71 -25.98
C ASP A 89 44.37 31.69 -26.47
N GLY A 90 44.68 32.70 -25.63
CA GLY A 90 45.59 33.80 -25.98
C GLY A 90 44.92 34.96 -26.70
N LYS A 91 43.63 34.89 -27.05
CA LYS A 91 42.84 35.95 -27.69
C LYS A 91 41.59 36.28 -26.87
N GLU A 92 40.90 35.27 -26.45
CA GLU A 92 39.64 35.35 -25.75
C GLU A 92 39.74 34.72 -24.35
N TYR A 93 39.02 35.30 -23.41
CA TYR A 93 38.87 34.75 -22.06
C TYR A 93 37.51 34.11 -21.90
N ARG A 94 37.49 32.94 -21.28
CA ARG A 94 36.25 32.19 -20.98
C ARG A 94 36.29 31.66 -19.55
N LEU A 95 35.15 31.19 -19.05
CA LEU A 95 35.02 30.60 -17.72
C LEU A 95 34.90 29.09 -17.83
N ALA A 96 35.60 28.40 -16.93
CA ALA A 96 35.51 26.95 -16.80
C ALA A 96 35.41 26.52 -15.33
N GLU A 97 34.58 25.55 -15.06
CA GLU A 97 34.57 24.79 -13.83
C GLU A 97 35.54 23.62 -13.96
N LEU A 98 36.56 23.57 -13.10
CA LEU A 98 37.57 22.52 -13.08
C LEU A 98 37.68 21.93 -11.69
N ASP A 99 37.78 20.61 -11.60
CA ASP A 99 38.22 19.97 -10.39
C ASP A 99 39.77 20.02 -10.22
N ASP A 100 40.30 19.64 -9.06
CA ASP A 100 41.74 19.71 -8.78
C ASP A 100 42.56 18.78 -9.68
N LYS A 101 41.98 17.73 -10.18
CA LYS A 101 42.64 16.77 -11.07
C LYS A 101 42.68 17.33 -12.50
N GLU A 102 41.57 17.84 -12.97
CA GLU A 102 41.45 18.48 -14.29
C GLU A 102 42.36 19.67 -14.39
N TYR A 103 42.36 20.53 -13.37
CA TYR A 103 43.31 21.67 -13.31
C TYR A 103 44.77 21.22 -13.45
N LYS A 104 45.18 20.19 -12.68
CA LYS A 104 46.56 19.66 -12.76
C LYS A 104 46.89 19.09 -14.13
N ASP A 105 45.96 18.33 -14.72
CA ASP A 105 46.13 17.75 -16.05
C ASP A 105 46.26 18.84 -17.12
N ILE A 106 45.37 19.86 -17.09
CA ILE A 106 45.42 20.98 -18.01
C ILE A 106 46.71 21.75 -17.85
N LYS A 107 47.08 22.14 -16.64
CA LYS A 107 48.33 22.88 -16.35
C LYS A 107 49.55 22.14 -16.90
N SER A 108 49.69 20.87 -16.57
CA SER A 108 50.82 20.06 -17.05
C SER A 108 50.91 19.99 -18.56
N ARG A 109 49.77 19.85 -19.23
CA ARG A 109 49.73 19.75 -20.71
C ARG A 109 49.98 21.08 -21.37
N VAL A 110 49.38 22.16 -20.90
CA VAL A 110 49.64 23.52 -21.44
C VAL A 110 51.11 23.87 -21.28
N GLU A 111 51.74 23.58 -20.14
CA GLU A 111 53.17 23.83 -19.91
C GLU A 111 54.08 23.00 -20.83
N VAL A 112 53.68 21.78 -21.22
CA VAL A 112 54.49 20.88 -22.05
C VAL A 112 54.23 21.07 -23.57
N THR A 113 52.95 21.16 -23.96
CA THR A 113 52.51 21.13 -25.36
C THR A 113 52.15 22.52 -25.91
N GLY A 114 52.04 23.53 -25.02
CA GLY A 114 51.59 24.88 -25.36
C GLY A 114 50.09 25.05 -25.59
N SER A 115 49.33 23.95 -25.58
CA SER A 115 47.87 24.01 -25.68
C SER A 115 47.20 22.75 -25.16
N TYR A 116 45.93 22.89 -24.75
CA TYR A 116 45.09 21.80 -24.34
C TYR A 116 43.64 22.05 -24.75
N ARG A 117 42.99 21.05 -25.33
CA ARG A 117 41.56 21.11 -25.64
C ARG A 117 40.73 20.66 -24.44
N VAL A 118 39.95 21.59 -23.91
CA VAL A 118 38.95 21.32 -22.89
C VAL A 118 37.63 21.04 -23.58
N GLU A 119 36.98 19.94 -23.18
CA GLU A 119 35.65 19.60 -23.61
C GLU A 119 34.72 19.56 -22.40
N GLY A 120 33.50 20.01 -22.55
CA GLY A 120 32.55 20.05 -21.46
C GLY A 120 31.15 20.44 -21.89
N MET A 121 30.32 20.63 -20.89
CA MET A 121 28.96 21.16 -21.07
C MET A 121 28.89 22.59 -20.58
N THR A 122 28.12 23.41 -21.26
CA THR A 122 27.89 24.79 -20.83
C THR A 122 26.79 24.88 -19.78
N GLU A 123 27.00 25.70 -18.75
CA GLU A 123 25.99 26.00 -17.72
C GLU A 123 26.04 27.48 -17.34
N TYR A 124 24.91 28.08 -16.96
CA TYR A 124 24.87 29.45 -16.46
C TYR A 124 25.39 29.52 -15.02
N ILE A 125 26.17 30.55 -14.71
CA ILE A 125 26.52 30.86 -13.32
C ILE A 125 25.33 31.60 -12.71
N VAL A 126 24.59 30.92 -11.83
CA VAL A 126 23.31 31.41 -11.28
C VAL A 126 23.48 32.21 -9.98
N ASP A 127 24.49 31.90 -9.17
CA ASP A 127 24.72 32.56 -7.90
C ASP A 127 25.25 34.00 -8.09
N SER A 128 24.47 35.00 -7.72
CA SER A 128 24.81 36.41 -7.86
C SER A 128 26.04 36.81 -7.06
N LYS A 129 26.29 36.16 -5.88
CA LYS A 129 27.49 36.42 -5.07
C LYS A 129 28.74 35.85 -5.75
N ALA A 130 28.63 34.65 -6.29
CA ALA A 130 29.71 34.04 -7.06
C ALA A 130 30.04 34.88 -8.28
N ARG A 131 29.04 35.35 -9.04
CA ARG A 131 29.22 36.24 -10.19
C ARG A 131 29.98 37.51 -9.83
N ASN A 132 29.65 38.16 -8.71
CA ASN A 132 30.35 39.36 -8.26
C ASN A 132 31.83 39.09 -7.93
N ILE A 133 32.13 37.99 -7.24
CA ILE A 133 33.52 37.61 -6.92
C ILE A 133 34.30 37.28 -8.20
N ILE A 134 33.73 36.45 -9.06
CA ILE A 134 34.34 36.05 -10.31
C ILE A 134 34.63 37.26 -11.22
N ALA A 135 33.66 38.17 -11.38
CA ALA A 135 33.84 39.40 -12.16
C ALA A 135 34.97 40.27 -11.60
N SER A 136 35.00 40.47 -10.26
CA SER A 136 36.03 41.27 -9.61
C SER A 136 37.44 40.67 -9.77
N GLU A 137 37.58 39.36 -9.54
CA GLU A 137 38.88 38.69 -9.67
C GLU A 137 39.34 38.61 -11.13
N ALA A 138 38.43 38.28 -12.04
CA ALA A 138 38.75 38.28 -13.47
C ALA A 138 39.17 39.68 -13.96
N GLY A 139 38.47 40.72 -13.53
CA GLY A 139 38.82 42.11 -13.89
C GLY A 139 40.25 42.52 -13.45
N LYS A 140 40.68 42.08 -12.27
CA LYS A 140 42.06 42.30 -11.81
C LYS A 140 43.09 41.63 -12.69
N ILE A 141 42.78 40.46 -13.20
CA ILE A 141 43.69 39.66 -14.05
C ILE A 141 43.83 40.27 -15.44
N ILE A 142 42.70 40.64 -16.06
CA ILE A 142 42.71 41.21 -17.43
C ILE A 142 43.01 42.71 -17.46
N GLY A 143 43.12 43.38 -16.30
CA GLY A 143 43.38 44.80 -16.19
C GLY A 143 42.21 45.70 -16.57
N GLU A 144 40.99 45.19 -16.52
CA GLU A 144 39.75 45.91 -16.85
C GLU A 144 38.76 45.92 -15.66
N ASN A 145 37.89 46.93 -15.62
CA ASN A 145 36.83 46.97 -14.62
C ASN A 145 35.63 46.14 -15.07
N VAL A 146 35.62 44.88 -14.67
CA VAL A 146 34.54 43.91 -15.00
C VAL A 146 33.46 43.98 -13.95
N SER A 147 32.29 44.44 -14.36
CA SER A 147 31.03 44.32 -13.55
C SER A 147 30.32 43.05 -13.88
N THR A 148 29.41 42.62 -13.00
CA THR A 148 28.51 41.47 -13.28
C THR A 148 27.70 41.66 -14.55
N PHE A 149 27.40 42.87 -14.93
CA PHE A 149 26.67 43.18 -16.16
C PHE A 149 27.57 43.08 -17.43
N SER A 150 28.83 43.42 -17.33
CA SER A 150 29.79 43.32 -18.44
C SER A 150 30.40 41.92 -18.55
N MET A 151 30.33 41.12 -17.52
CA MET A 151 30.88 39.77 -17.45
C MET A 151 30.43 38.89 -18.63
N ASP A 152 29.14 38.89 -18.91
CA ASP A 152 28.56 38.06 -19.98
C ASP A 152 29.04 38.52 -21.40
N LYS A 153 29.39 39.81 -21.55
CA LYS A 153 29.94 40.31 -22.81
C LYS A 153 31.41 39.95 -23.01
N ILE A 154 32.15 39.83 -21.91
CA ILE A 154 33.61 39.60 -21.95
C ILE A 154 33.91 38.11 -21.98
N PHE A 155 33.26 37.34 -21.13
CA PHE A 155 33.55 35.91 -20.96
C PHE A 155 32.51 34.96 -21.57
N GLY A 156 31.38 35.50 -22.03
CA GLY A 156 30.18 34.74 -22.36
C GLY A 156 29.28 34.56 -21.14
N ASP A 157 28.03 34.26 -21.38
CA ASP A 157 26.98 34.07 -20.37
C ASP A 157 27.01 32.68 -19.71
N VAL A 158 27.88 31.78 -20.16
CA VAL A 158 28.00 30.41 -19.68
C VAL A 158 29.44 30.09 -19.24
N CYS A 159 29.53 29.10 -18.34
CA CYS A 159 30.76 28.47 -17.91
C CYS A 159 30.84 27.05 -18.53
N ILE A 160 32.03 26.62 -18.93
CA ILE A 160 32.26 25.24 -19.35
C ILE A 160 32.44 24.37 -18.09
N ILE A 161 31.56 23.44 -17.87
CA ILE A 161 31.77 22.37 -16.86
C ILE A 161 32.63 21.32 -17.55
N CYS A 162 33.89 21.24 -17.14
CA CYS A 162 34.87 20.30 -17.70
C CYS A 162 34.61 18.90 -17.10
N VAL A 163 33.56 18.28 -17.50
CA VAL A 163 33.31 16.85 -17.23
C VAL A 163 33.74 16.09 -18.48
N LYS A 164 34.42 14.94 -18.29
CA LYS A 164 34.63 14.07 -19.46
C LYS A 164 33.30 13.89 -20.15
N VAL A 165 33.12 14.46 -21.30
CA VAL A 165 31.93 14.36 -22.11
C VAL A 165 31.79 12.90 -22.52
N ASN A 166 31.13 12.12 -21.68
CA ASN A 166 30.76 10.77 -21.99
C ASN A 166 29.23 10.70 -22.10
N PHE A 167 28.77 9.65 -22.75
CA PHE A 167 27.35 9.42 -22.96
C PHE A 167 26.53 9.55 -21.68
N PHE A 168 27.03 9.02 -20.55
CA PHE A 168 26.34 9.05 -19.27
C PHE A 168 26.22 10.44 -18.66
N SER A 169 27.29 11.27 -18.74
CA SER A 169 27.24 12.63 -18.19
C SER A 169 26.19 13.48 -18.90
N VAL A 170 26.14 13.42 -20.23
CA VAL A 170 25.14 14.14 -21.02
C VAL A 170 23.74 13.60 -20.80
N PHE A 171 23.60 12.29 -20.65
CA PHE A 171 22.31 11.63 -20.36
C PHE A 171 21.73 12.06 -19.01
N TYR A 172 22.56 12.12 -17.96
CA TYR A 172 22.12 12.52 -16.63
C TYR A 172 21.73 13.99 -16.51
N HIS A 173 22.34 14.86 -17.24
CA HIS A 173 22.00 16.32 -17.28
C HIS A 173 20.73 16.59 -18.12
N GLY A 174 20.21 15.60 -18.79
CA GLY A 174 18.96 15.68 -19.53
C GLY A 174 17.77 15.11 -18.76
N ILE A 175 16.64 14.97 -19.47
CA ILE A 175 15.42 14.37 -18.96
C ILE A 175 15.51 12.84 -18.76
N GLY A 176 16.66 12.24 -19.09
CA GLY A 176 16.86 10.79 -19.03
C GLY A 176 16.72 10.21 -17.63
N LEU A 177 17.21 10.92 -16.61
CA LEU A 177 17.04 10.50 -15.21
C LEU A 177 15.57 10.44 -14.80
N ALA A 178 14.77 11.44 -15.21
CA ALA A 178 13.32 11.45 -14.95
C ALA A 178 12.63 10.24 -15.60
N GLY A 179 13.04 9.88 -16.82
CA GLY A 179 12.55 8.68 -17.49
C GLY A 179 12.86 7.40 -16.72
N VAL A 180 14.08 7.25 -16.20
CA VAL A 180 14.49 6.09 -15.40
C VAL A 180 13.67 5.99 -14.10
N ILE A 181 13.53 7.10 -13.37
CA ILE A 181 12.71 7.14 -12.13
C ILE A 181 11.27 6.77 -12.44
N LEU A 182 10.67 7.33 -13.47
CA LEU A 182 9.31 7.01 -13.90
C LEU A 182 9.19 5.52 -14.24
N GLY A 183 10.18 4.92 -14.90
CA GLY A 183 10.22 3.49 -15.22
C GLY A 183 10.21 2.61 -13.97
N ILE A 184 11.02 2.95 -12.98
CA ILE A 184 11.07 2.21 -11.70
C ILE A 184 9.72 2.31 -10.97
N VAL A 185 9.15 3.51 -10.86
CA VAL A 185 7.86 3.73 -10.17
C VAL A 185 6.73 3.02 -10.90
N SER A 186 6.71 3.02 -12.24
CA SER A 186 5.67 2.38 -13.03
C SER A 186 5.76 0.85 -13.06
N ALA A 187 6.90 0.27 -12.70
CA ALA A 187 7.07 -1.18 -12.63
C ALA A 187 6.13 -1.82 -11.56
N ILE A 188 5.89 -1.12 -10.44
CA ILE A 188 5.02 -1.62 -9.36
C ILE A 188 3.59 -1.86 -9.86
N PRO A 189 2.86 -0.85 -10.38
CA PRO A 189 1.50 -1.06 -10.88
C PRO A 189 1.47 -1.96 -12.13
N PHE A 190 2.51 -1.98 -12.96
CA PHE A 190 2.57 -2.84 -14.13
C PHE A 190 2.64 -4.32 -13.74
N PHE A 191 3.63 -4.71 -12.95
CA PHE A 191 3.80 -6.11 -12.56
C PHE A 191 2.74 -6.56 -11.55
N GLY A 192 2.36 -5.70 -10.60
CA GLY A 192 1.27 -5.97 -9.66
C GLY A 192 -0.05 -6.17 -10.38
N GLY A 193 -0.44 -5.25 -11.25
CA GLY A 193 -1.66 -5.37 -12.05
C GLY A 193 -1.65 -6.56 -13.01
N LEU A 194 -0.50 -6.89 -13.62
CA LEU A 194 -0.37 -8.09 -14.46
C LEU A 194 -0.57 -9.38 -13.65
N TYR A 195 -0.02 -9.43 -12.44
CA TYR A 195 -0.21 -10.56 -11.54
C TYR A 195 -1.69 -10.71 -11.16
N GLU A 196 -2.34 -9.64 -10.73
CA GLU A 196 -3.77 -9.63 -10.38
C GLU A 196 -4.68 -10.03 -11.57
N VAL A 197 -4.40 -9.54 -12.78
CA VAL A 197 -5.13 -9.93 -13.99
C VAL A 197 -4.98 -11.42 -14.29
N ARG A 198 -3.81 -12.00 -14.08
CA ARG A 198 -3.59 -13.43 -14.24
C ARG A 198 -4.33 -14.24 -13.19
N THR A 199 -4.22 -13.81 -11.92
CA THR A 199 -4.85 -14.47 -10.77
C THR A 199 -6.37 -14.44 -10.88
N SER A 200 -6.95 -13.30 -11.24
CA SER A 200 -8.40 -13.16 -11.41
C SER A 200 -8.99 -14.01 -12.55
N ARG A 201 -8.16 -14.56 -13.42
CA ARG A 201 -8.58 -15.48 -14.50
C ARG A 201 -8.33 -16.94 -14.18
N LYS A 202 -7.52 -17.23 -13.17
CA LYS A 202 -7.23 -18.61 -12.76
C LYS A 202 -8.44 -19.14 -12.01
N VAL A 203 -8.89 -20.31 -12.40
CA VAL A 203 -9.97 -21.04 -11.72
C VAL A 203 -9.36 -22.21 -10.98
N ILE A 204 -9.72 -22.35 -9.72
CA ILE A 204 -9.36 -23.48 -8.85
C ILE A 204 -10.63 -24.30 -8.64
N SER A 205 -10.64 -25.53 -9.10
CA SER A 205 -11.79 -26.42 -9.00
C SER A 205 -11.34 -27.88 -9.05
N LEU A 206 -12.18 -28.80 -8.60
CA LEU A 206 -11.94 -30.25 -8.74
C LEU A 206 -12.11 -30.75 -10.18
N GLY A 207 -12.85 -30.02 -11.01
CA GLY A 207 -13.12 -30.35 -12.40
C GLY A 207 -12.52 -29.35 -13.38
N ASN A 208 -12.81 -29.55 -14.66
CA ASN A 208 -12.39 -28.65 -15.73
C ASN A 208 -13.34 -27.44 -15.87
N ILE A 209 -13.47 -26.64 -14.80
CA ILE A 209 -14.29 -25.43 -14.81
C ILE A 209 -13.42 -24.28 -15.30
N THR A 210 -13.93 -23.53 -16.26
CA THR A 210 -13.24 -22.36 -16.83
C THR A 210 -13.80 -21.05 -16.30
N ALA A 211 -13.06 -19.95 -16.44
CA ALA A 211 -13.55 -18.63 -16.11
C ALA A 211 -14.83 -18.23 -16.89
N LYS A 212 -15.06 -18.83 -18.06
CA LYS A 212 -16.29 -18.65 -18.84
C LYS A 212 -17.46 -19.35 -18.17
N ASP A 213 -17.24 -20.57 -17.68
CA ASP A 213 -18.29 -21.34 -17.00
C ASP A 213 -18.72 -20.64 -15.70
N ILE A 214 -17.76 -20.09 -14.95
CA ILE A 214 -18.04 -19.25 -13.78
C ILE A 214 -18.91 -18.04 -14.14
N ASP A 215 -18.56 -17.32 -15.20
CA ASP A 215 -19.31 -16.15 -15.65
C ASP A 215 -20.72 -16.53 -16.10
N GLU A 216 -20.89 -17.65 -16.79
CA GLU A 216 -22.18 -18.17 -17.21
C GLU A 216 -23.04 -18.59 -16.03
N GLU A 217 -22.47 -19.34 -15.05
CA GLU A 217 -23.19 -19.75 -13.85
C GLU A 217 -23.61 -18.56 -12.97
N ALA A 218 -22.72 -17.60 -12.75
CA ALA A 218 -23.03 -16.42 -11.95
C ALA A 218 -24.10 -15.49 -12.59
N ASN A 219 -24.37 -15.63 -13.89
CA ASN A 219 -25.40 -14.87 -14.59
C ASN A 219 -26.74 -15.61 -14.68
N LYS A 220 -26.83 -16.85 -14.22
CA LYS A 220 -28.12 -17.59 -14.23
C LYS A 220 -29.12 -16.94 -13.27
N GLU A 221 -30.38 -17.04 -13.63
CA GLU A 221 -31.48 -16.64 -12.77
C GLU A 221 -31.48 -17.49 -11.50
N GLY A 222 -31.68 -16.87 -10.33
CA GLY A 222 -31.62 -17.54 -9.03
C GLY A 222 -30.21 -17.59 -8.41
N SER A 223 -29.17 -17.08 -9.07
CA SER A 223 -27.85 -16.91 -8.44
C SER A 223 -27.87 -15.81 -7.39
N ILE A 224 -27.43 -16.10 -6.17
CA ILE A 224 -27.38 -15.20 -5.03
C ILE A 224 -25.96 -14.65 -4.91
N TRP A 225 -25.81 -13.33 -4.79
CA TRP A 225 -24.54 -12.68 -4.52
C TRP A 225 -24.44 -12.26 -3.05
N LEU A 226 -23.47 -12.80 -2.34
CA LEU A 226 -23.12 -12.43 -0.98
C LEU A 226 -21.96 -11.41 -1.04
N ASP A 227 -22.30 -10.15 -0.91
CA ASP A 227 -21.39 -9.03 -1.22
C ASP A 227 -20.24 -8.91 -0.22
N SER A 228 -20.53 -9.10 1.08
CA SER A 228 -19.50 -9.03 2.13
C SER A 228 -18.51 -10.18 2.00
N LEU A 229 -18.99 -11.37 1.66
CA LEU A 229 -18.18 -12.57 1.44
C LEU A 229 -17.56 -12.65 0.05
N ARG A 230 -18.11 -11.93 -0.93
CA ARG A 230 -17.73 -12.04 -2.36
C ARG A 230 -17.94 -13.45 -2.91
N ILE A 231 -19.04 -14.07 -2.54
CA ILE A 231 -19.40 -15.42 -2.96
C ILE A 231 -20.65 -15.39 -3.81
N TYR A 232 -20.67 -16.16 -4.91
CA TYR A 232 -21.90 -16.53 -5.60
C TYR A 232 -22.36 -17.90 -5.18
N LEU A 233 -23.62 -18.00 -4.83
CA LEU A 233 -24.37 -19.25 -4.72
C LEU A 233 -25.18 -19.42 -5.99
N THR A 234 -24.78 -20.33 -6.85
CA THR A 234 -25.49 -20.63 -8.09
C THR A 234 -26.37 -21.88 -7.92
N GLU A 235 -27.07 -22.29 -8.95
CA GLU A 235 -27.85 -23.55 -8.92
C GLU A 235 -26.96 -24.77 -8.64
N ASN A 236 -25.75 -24.80 -9.23
CA ASN A 236 -24.92 -26.01 -9.27
C ASN A 236 -23.66 -25.93 -8.42
N MET A 237 -23.21 -24.74 -8.03
CA MET A 237 -21.91 -24.57 -7.38
C MET A 237 -21.81 -23.30 -6.52
N VAL A 238 -20.81 -23.30 -5.66
CA VAL A 238 -20.34 -22.14 -4.90
C VAL A 238 -19.14 -21.56 -5.61
N LEU A 239 -19.15 -20.23 -5.79
CA LEU A 239 -18.07 -19.50 -6.47
C LEU A 239 -17.48 -18.46 -5.51
N GLY A 240 -16.24 -18.66 -5.09
CA GLY A 240 -15.47 -17.65 -4.36
C GLY A 240 -14.77 -16.70 -5.35
N ILE A 241 -15.17 -15.42 -5.33
CA ILE A 241 -14.61 -14.39 -6.19
C ILE A 241 -13.55 -13.61 -5.41
N ILE A 242 -12.33 -14.09 -5.44
CA ILE A 242 -11.24 -13.54 -4.64
C ILE A 242 -10.48 -12.51 -5.45
N SER A 243 -10.40 -11.30 -4.91
CA SER A 243 -9.72 -10.16 -5.54
C SER A 243 -8.35 -9.86 -4.93
N ASP A 244 -8.02 -10.46 -3.78
CA ASP A 244 -6.76 -10.18 -3.09
C ASP A 244 -5.69 -11.24 -3.42
N ALA A 245 -4.71 -10.81 -4.19
CA ALA A 245 -3.59 -11.65 -4.63
C ALA A 245 -2.68 -12.15 -3.48
N LYS A 246 -2.82 -11.61 -2.28
CA LYS A 246 -1.95 -12.00 -1.15
C LYS A 246 -2.40 -13.29 -0.46
N SER A 247 -3.69 -13.61 -0.53
CA SER A 247 -4.26 -14.76 0.16
C SER A 247 -4.57 -15.93 -0.73
N HIS A 248 -4.81 -15.75 -2.06
CA HIS A 248 -5.31 -16.80 -2.93
C HIS A 248 -4.82 -16.72 -4.38
N GLU A 249 -4.67 -17.89 -4.97
CA GLU A 249 -4.14 -18.04 -6.32
C GLU A 249 -5.22 -18.01 -7.43
N GLY A 250 -6.47 -17.64 -7.18
CA GLY A 250 -7.51 -17.57 -8.22
C GLY A 250 -8.95 -17.62 -7.70
N GLN A 251 -9.91 -17.67 -8.61
CA GLN A 251 -11.32 -17.88 -8.30
C GLN A 251 -11.57 -19.34 -7.95
N VAL A 252 -12.33 -19.61 -6.90
CA VAL A 252 -12.65 -20.98 -6.48
C VAL A 252 -14.05 -21.34 -6.94
N ALA A 253 -14.19 -22.51 -7.55
CA ALA A 253 -15.48 -23.05 -7.99
C ALA A 253 -15.61 -24.49 -7.52
N LEU A 254 -16.56 -24.75 -6.61
CA LEU A 254 -16.85 -26.08 -6.08
C LEU A 254 -18.33 -26.39 -6.28
N LYS A 255 -18.65 -27.59 -6.80
CA LYS A 255 -20.02 -28.07 -6.80
C LYS A 255 -20.44 -28.45 -5.39
N TYR A 256 -21.73 -28.39 -5.11
CA TYR A 256 -22.24 -28.69 -3.77
C TYR A 256 -21.91 -30.12 -3.31
N ASP A 257 -21.96 -31.10 -4.20
CA ASP A 257 -21.61 -32.50 -3.93
C ASP A 257 -20.09 -32.74 -3.74
N GLU A 258 -19.28 -31.81 -4.18
CA GLU A 258 -17.83 -31.83 -3.98
C GLU A 258 -17.41 -31.31 -2.60
N ILE A 259 -18.29 -30.63 -1.85
CA ILE A 259 -18.00 -30.05 -0.55
C ILE A 259 -18.33 -31.05 0.55
N ARG A 260 -17.31 -31.53 1.25
CA ARG A 260 -17.46 -32.39 2.45
C ARG A 260 -17.71 -31.58 3.71
N GLN A 261 -17.02 -30.45 3.81
CA GLN A 261 -17.02 -29.60 5.00
C GLN A 261 -16.85 -28.14 4.61
N ILE A 262 -17.50 -27.23 5.32
CA ILE A 262 -17.32 -25.80 5.17
C ILE A 262 -17.40 -25.14 6.54
N TYR A 263 -16.52 -24.19 6.80
CA TYR A 263 -16.51 -23.43 8.04
C TYR A 263 -15.92 -22.05 7.86
N GLY A 264 -16.31 -21.14 8.75
CA GLY A 264 -15.75 -19.81 8.85
C GLY A 264 -14.88 -19.70 10.11
N TYR A 265 -13.79 -18.95 10.00
CA TYR A 265 -12.97 -18.59 11.16
C TYR A 265 -12.39 -17.18 10.99
N ASN A 266 -12.05 -16.56 12.12
CA ASN A 266 -11.49 -15.23 12.13
C ASN A 266 -9.97 -15.29 12.26
N LYS A 267 -9.28 -14.42 11.51
CA LYS A 267 -7.84 -14.34 11.50
C LYS A 267 -7.37 -12.90 11.62
N ILE A 268 -6.42 -12.65 12.54
CA ILE A 268 -5.76 -11.35 12.68
C ILE A 268 -4.48 -11.38 11.86
N VAL A 269 -4.41 -10.54 10.83
CA VAL A 269 -3.26 -10.49 9.90
C VAL A 269 -2.11 -9.66 10.46
N ASN A 270 -2.41 -8.65 11.29
CA ASN A 270 -1.39 -7.81 11.92
C ASN A 270 -1.79 -7.47 13.35
N GLN A 271 -0.95 -7.84 14.31
CA GLN A 271 -1.18 -7.60 15.73
C GLN A 271 -1.07 -6.12 16.15
N GLU A 272 -0.37 -5.29 15.37
CA GLU A 272 -0.23 -3.85 15.69
C GLU A 272 -1.55 -3.09 15.57
N ASN A 273 -2.48 -3.56 14.73
CA ASN A 273 -3.81 -2.97 14.59
C ASN A 273 -4.85 -4.06 14.31
N PRO A 274 -5.23 -4.84 15.33
CA PRO A 274 -6.06 -6.04 15.16
C PRO A 274 -7.44 -5.72 14.57
N THR A 275 -8.06 -4.60 14.93
CA THR A 275 -9.38 -4.22 14.43
C THR A 275 -9.41 -3.94 12.93
N LYS A 276 -8.36 -3.31 12.38
CA LYS A 276 -8.28 -3.01 10.94
C LYS A 276 -7.78 -4.18 10.09
N ASN A 277 -7.15 -5.16 10.72
CA ASN A 277 -6.51 -6.27 10.03
C ASN A 277 -7.16 -7.64 10.33
N ALA A 278 -8.32 -7.62 10.99
CA ALA A 278 -9.09 -8.83 11.21
C ALA A 278 -9.79 -9.26 9.90
N ARG A 279 -9.65 -10.53 9.56
CA ARG A 279 -10.22 -11.15 8.36
C ARG A 279 -11.13 -12.30 8.75
N HIS A 280 -12.24 -12.44 8.05
CA HIS A 280 -13.11 -13.60 8.15
C HIS A 280 -12.87 -14.51 6.95
N ILE A 281 -12.40 -15.72 7.23
CA ILE A 281 -12.03 -16.70 6.22
C ILE A 281 -13.14 -17.73 6.13
N ILE A 282 -13.65 -18.00 4.93
CA ILE A 282 -14.52 -19.15 4.65
C ILE A 282 -13.67 -20.20 3.93
N GLU A 283 -13.53 -21.35 4.57
CA GLU A 283 -12.77 -22.48 4.04
C GLU A 283 -13.69 -23.67 3.77
N ALA A 284 -13.56 -24.27 2.60
CA ALA A 284 -14.24 -25.52 2.25
C ALA A 284 -13.22 -26.65 2.13
N VAL A 285 -13.54 -27.79 2.70
CA VAL A 285 -12.81 -29.04 2.49
C VAL A 285 -13.56 -29.86 1.46
N ALA A 286 -12.93 -30.15 0.35
CA ALA A 286 -13.56 -30.90 -0.73
C ALA A 286 -13.44 -32.43 -0.54
N THR A 287 -14.10 -33.18 -1.39
CA THR A 287 -14.10 -34.64 -1.36
C THR A 287 -12.72 -35.25 -1.63
N ASP A 288 -11.82 -34.53 -2.28
CA ASP A 288 -10.42 -34.92 -2.47
C ASP A 288 -9.55 -34.70 -1.21
N GLY A 289 -10.11 -34.10 -0.13
CA GLY A 289 -9.41 -33.77 1.10
C GLY A 289 -8.65 -32.45 1.08
N ASN A 290 -8.59 -31.77 -0.05
CA ASN A 290 -7.95 -30.47 -0.14
C ASN A 290 -8.84 -29.36 0.44
N LYS A 291 -8.17 -28.31 0.93
CA LYS A 291 -8.79 -27.11 1.48
C LYS A 291 -8.81 -26.00 0.45
N TYR A 292 -9.95 -25.35 0.33
CA TYR A 292 -10.21 -24.27 -0.61
C TYR A 292 -10.75 -23.07 0.14
N ILE A 293 -10.10 -21.92 0.03
CA ILE A 293 -10.62 -20.69 0.61
C ILE A 293 -11.61 -20.07 -0.36
N LEU A 294 -12.86 -19.99 0.05
CA LEU A 294 -13.95 -19.39 -0.73
C LEU A 294 -14.05 -17.89 -0.54
N SER A 295 -13.71 -17.41 0.66
CA SER A 295 -13.74 -15.98 1.00
C SER A 295 -12.62 -15.63 1.96
N ASP A 296 -12.11 -14.42 1.79
CA ASP A 296 -11.20 -13.73 2.71
C ASP A 296 -11.73 -12.29 2.84
N ALA A 297 -12.69 -12.11 3.74
CA ALA A 297 -13.42 -10.87 3.91
C ALA A 297 -12.89 -10.06 5.10
N GLU A 298 -13.03 -8.75 5.02
CA GLU A 298 -12.73 -7.85 6.12
C GLU A 298 -13.85 -7.93 7.17
N MET A 299 -13.48 -8.08 8.45
CA MET A 299 -14.47 -8.33 9.52
C MET A 299 -15.46 -7.19 9.79
N TRP A 300 -15.12 -5.95 9.37
CA TRP A 300 -16.04 -4.81 9.57
C TRP A 300 -17.14 -4.67 8.53
N LYS A 301 -17.27 -5.61 7.61
CA LYS A 301 -18.36 -5.61 6.63
C LYS A 301 -19.70 -5.82 7.33
N GLU A 302 -20.64 -4.93 7.06
CA GLU A 302 -21.91 -4.78 7.78
C GLU A 302 -22.78 -6.06 7.81
N ASN A 303 -22.80 -6.81 6.73
CA ASN A 303 -23.64 -8.02 6.63
C ASN A 303 -22.84 -9.33 6.71
N LEU A 304 -21.60 -9.29 7.18
CA LEU A 304 -20.70 -10.43 7.09
C LEU A 304 -21.22 -11.68 7.78
N MET A 305 -21.74 -11.55 9.01
CA MET A 305 -22.21 -12.69 9.79
C MET A 305 -23.51 -13.25 9.24
N SER A 306 -24.48 -12.40 8.87
CA SER A 306 -25.75 -12.85 8.28
C SER A 306 -25.52 -13.52 6.91
N GLU A 307 -24.61 -13.01 6.08
CA GLU A 307 -24.23 -13.64 4.82
C GLU A 307 -23.51 -14.97 5.04
N THR A 308 -22.72 -15.10 6.12
CA THR A 308 -22.07 -16.38 6.50
C THR A 308 -23.10 -17.42 6.90
N GLU A 309 -24.09 -17.04 7.69
CA GLU A 309 -25.20 -17.92 8.08
C GLU A 309 -26.04 -18.33 6.86
N GLU A 310 -26.37 -17.39 5.99
CA GLU A 310 -27.07 -17.67 4.74
C GLU A 310 -26.27 -18.63 3.85
N LEU A 311 -24.97 -18.41 3.69
CA LEU A 311 -24.07 -19.31 2.95
C LEU A 311 -24.17 -20.75 3.46
N PHE A 312 -24.03 -20.93 4.76
CA PHE A 312 -24.04 -22.27 5.36
C PHE A 312 -25.40 -22.94 5.23
N GLN A 313 -26.49 -22.19 5.42
CA GLN A 313 -27.84 -22.70 5.25
C GLN A 313 -28.09 -23.13 3.80
N GLN A 314 -27.75 -22.30 2.83
CA GLN A 314 -27.91 -22.57 1.42
C GLN A 314 -27.09 -23.78 0.93
N ILE A 315 -25.90 -23.98 1.50
CA ILE A 315 -25.07 -25.17 1.20
C ILE A 315 -25.68 -26.42 1.81
N LYS A 316 -26.14 -26.35 3.08
CA LYS A 316 -26.85 -27.46 3.74
C LYS A 316 -28.13 -27.91 3.02
N ASP A 317 -28.88 -26.93 2.49
CA ASP A 317 -30.14 -27.22 1.77
C ASP A 317 -29.86 -27.98 0.43
N ARG A 318 -28.68 -27.74 -0.18
CA ARG A 318 -28.27 -28.39 -1.44
C ARG A 318 -27.41 -29.64 -1.21
N ASN A 319 -26.75 -29.75 -0.07
CA ASN A 319 -25.94 -30.90 0.34
C ASN A 319 -26.11 -31.14 1.83
N SER A 320 -27.10 -31.96 2.18
CA SER A 320 -27.41 -32.28 3.59
C SER A 320 -26.31 -33.03 4.35
N ASN A 321 -25.31 -33.56 3.63
CA ASN A 321 -24.20 -34.32 4.24
C ASN A 321 -23.01 -33.39 4.60
N VAL A 322 -23.07 -32.12 4.25
CA VAL A 322 -21.99 -31.18 4.54
C VAL A 322 -21.92 -30.90 6.06
N LYS A 323 -20.70 -30.95 6.58
CA LYS A 323 -20.42 -30.44 7.93
C LYS A 323 -20.10 -28.95 7.87
N CYS A 324 -20.73 -28.16 8.72
CA CYS A 324 -20.47 -26.70 8.80
C CYS A 324 -19.51 -26.32 9.94
N GLU A 325 -18.74 -27.25 10.44
CA GLU A 325 -17.75 -27.06 11.50
C GLU A 325 -16.51 -27.90 11.19
N PRO A 326 -15.30 -27.48 11.61
CA PRO A 326 -14.12 -28.33 11.59
C PRO A 326 -14.28 -29.58 12.45
N ASP A 327 -13.53 -30.64 12.14
CA ASP A 327 -13.69 -31.92 12.85
C ASP A 327 -13.28 -31.89 14.36
N ASP A 328 -12.39 -30.94 14.74
CA ASP A 328 -11.75 -30.91 16.06
C ASP A 328 -12.06 -29.62 16.85
N VAL A 329 -13.27 -29.06 16.69
CA VAL A 329 -13.68 -27.88 17.45
C VAL A 329 -14.01 -28.29 18.91
N LYS A 330 -13.41 -27.59 19.84
CA LYS A 330 -13.73 -27.71 21.27
C LYS A 330 -14.46 -26.46 21.73
N TYR A 331 -15.57 -26.68 22.36
CA TYR A 331 -16.37 -25.59 22.91
C TYR A 331 -15.98 -25.35 24.36
N LYS A 332 -15.72 -24.08 24.70
CA LYS A 332 -15.45 -23.61 26.05
C LYS A 332 -16.50 -22.60 26.43
N THR A 333 -17.03 -22.74 27.62
CA THR A 333 -18.06 -21.85 28.18
C THR A 333 -17.49 -21.06 29.34
N PHE A 334 -17.63 -19.74 29.27
CA PHE A 334 -17.27 -18.80 30.31
C PHE A 334 -18.53 -18.19 30.87
N ARG A 335 -18.66 -18.14 32.19
CA ARG A 335 -19.79 -17.54 32.89
C ARG A 335 -19.36 -16.34 33.66
N PHE A 336 -20.10 -15.27 33.49
CA PHE A 336 -19.86 -14.01 34.17
C PHE A 336 -21.11 -13.60 34.91
N ARG A 337 -20.93 -13.20 36.17
CA ARG A 337 -21.98 -12.52 36.90
C ARG A 337 -21.92 -11.03 36.62
N TYR A 338 -23.03 -10.41 36.31
CA TYR A 338 -23.11 -8.97 36.11
C TYR A 338 -23.98 -8.31 37.17
N ALA A 339 -23.68 -7.03 37.45
CA ALA A 339 -24.50 -6.14 38.28
C ALA A 339 -24.55 -4.77 37.62
N LEU A 340 -25.71 -4.13 37.70
CA LEU A 340 -25.82 -2.72 37.38
C LEU A 340 -25.33 -1.91 38.56
N VAL A 341 -24.47 -0.93 38.29
CA VAL A 341 -23.95 0.00 39.30
C VAL A 341 -24.21 1.45 38.86
N ASN A 342 -24.57 2.29 39.82
CA ASN A 342 -24.70 3.71 39.55
C ASN A 342 -23.35 4.41 39.48
N SER A 343 -23.35 5.72 39.17
CA SER A 343 -22.15 6.55 39.10
C SER A 343 -21.29 6.56 40.37
N GLU A 344 -21.85 6.17 41.50
CA GLU A 344 -21.17 6.02 42.79
C GLU A 344 -20.58 4.60 42.99
N GLY A 345 -20.79 3.69 42.05
CA GLY A 345 -20.35 2.29 42.12
C GLY A 345 -21.19 1.41 43.05
N LYS A 346 -22.39 1.84 43.43
CA LYS A 346 -23.30 1.10 44.25
C LYS A 346 -24.17 0.15 43.41
N GLU A 347 -24.18 -1.13 43.72
CA GLU A 347 -25.04 -2.11 43.06
C GLU A 347 -26.51 -1.74 43.23
N LEU A 348 -27.24 -1.77 42.14
CA LEU A 348 -28.68 -1.59 42.11
C LEU A 348 -29.34 -2.96 42.32
N SER A 349 -30.36 -2.99 43.20
CA SER A 349 -31.04 -4.28 43.48
C SER A 349 -31.84 -4.73 42.26
N ASP A 350 -31.98 -6.07 42.09
CA ASP A 350 -32.66 -6.75 40.98
C ASP A 350 -34.07 -6.24 40.65
N LYS A 351 -34.68 -5.48 41.53
CA LYS A 351 -36.01 -4.92 41.33
C LYS A 351 -36.07 -3.71 40.39
N ILE A 352 -34.92 -3.15 40.05
CA ILE A 352 -34.79 -1.90 39.22
C ILE A 352 -34.53 -2.27 37.77
N ILE A 353 -34.05 -3.50 37.47
CA ILE A 353 -33.78 -3.94 36.10
C ILE A 353 -35.08 -4.42 35.47
N ASP A 354 -35.73 -3.59 34.71
CA ASP A 354 -36.89 -3.94 33.91
C ASP A 354 -36.53 -4.76 32.65
N ASP A 355 -37.54 -5.24 31.94
CA ASP A 355 -37.32 -6.10 30.77
C ASP A 355 -36.74 -5.32 29.60
N ASP A 356 -36.97 -4.00 29.49
CA ASP A 356 -36.41 -3.15 28.45
C ASP A 356 -34.91 -2.94 28.67
N THR A 357 -34.48 -2.64 29.89
CA THR A 357 -33.05 -2.56 30.28
C THR A 357 -32.33 -3.89 30.02
N LYS A 358 -32.95 -5.04 30.28
CA LYS A 358 -32.40 -6.36 29.96
C LYS A 358 -32.24 -6.54 28.47
N GLN A 359 -33.18 -6.06 27.66
CA GLN A 359 -33.14 -6.13 26.21
C GLN A 359 -32.04 -5.23 25.66
N ASP A 360 -31.84 -4.05 26.22
CA ASP A 360 -30.76 -3.14 25.83
C ASP A 360 -29.39 -3.71 26.18
N ILE A 361 -29.22 -4.33 27.34
CA ILE A 361 -28.01 -5.09 27.67
C ILE A 361 -27.76 -6.19 26.65
N MET A 362 -28.81 -6.97 26.29
CA MET A 362 -28.71 -8.03 25.29
C MET A 362 -28.33 -7.47 23.91
N MET A 363 -28.93 -6.35 23.52
CA MET A 363 -28.62 -5.70 22.21
C MET A 363 -27.19 -5.16 22.18
N ASN A 364 -26.75 -4.47 23.21
CA ASN A 364 -25.38 -3.99 23.33
C ASN A 364 -24.35 -5.15 23.32
N PHE A 365 -24.68 -6.28 23.95
CA PHE A 365 -23.86 -7.49 23.86
C PHE A 365 -23.91 -8.15 22.48
N ALA A 366 -25.04 -8.13 21.79
CA ALA A 366 -25.17 -8.69 20.44
C ALA A 366 -24.43 -7.82 19.41
N GLU A 367 -24.45 -6.50 19.58
CA GLU A 367 -23.65 -5.56 18.77
C GLU A 367 -22.15 -5.64 19.10
N TYR A 368 -21.83 -5.97 20.34
CA TYR A 368 -20.45 -6.18 20.76
C TYR A 368 -19.92 -7.49 20.20
N ASN A 369 -19.14 -7.40 19.13
CA ASN A 369 -18.40 -8.54 18.61
C ASN A 369 -17.07 -8.66 19.37
N PRO A 370 -16.98 -9.52 20.41
CA PRO A 370 -15.77 -9.61 21.25
C PRO A 370 -14.54 -10.03 20.47
N LEU A 371 -14.71 -10.63 19.28
CA LEU A 371 -13.60 -11.03 18.39
C LEU A 371 -12.75 -9.86 17.93
N TYR A 372 -13.27 -8.62 17.92
CA TYR A 372 -12.48 -7.43 17.61
C TYR A 372 -11.42 -7.09 18.66
N TYR A 373 -11.56 -7.59 19.87
CA TYR A 373 -10.73 -7.20 21.00
C TYR A 373 -9.74 -8.27 21.44
N PHE A 374 -9.78 -9.46 20.84
CA PHE A 374 -8.89 -10.57 21.20
C PHE A 374 -7.60 -10.56 20.38
N LYS A 375 -6.50 -10.73 21.08
CA LYS A 375 -5.21 -11.15 20.50
C LYS A 375 -5.20 -12.69 20.53
N PRO A 376 -4.49 -13.27 19.68
CA PRO A 376 -4.74 -13.74 18.36
C PRO A 376 -5.97 -14.67 18.31
N ALA A 377 -6.99 -14.25 17.61
CA ALA A 377 -8.17 -15.06 17.34
C ALA A 377 -7.94 -16.10 16.21
N ASP A 378 -6.70 -16.51 15.97
CA ASP A 378 -6.35 -17.43 14.88
C ASP A 378 -7.04 -18.79 14.95
N ALA A 379 -7.79 -19.06 16.05
CA ALA A 379 -8.42 -20.34 16.26
C ALA A 379 -9.85 -20.26 16.83
N VAL A 380 -10.44 -19.06 16.91
CA VAL A 380 -11.84 -18.91 17.36
C VAL A 380 -12.76 -18.98 16.16
N ILE A 381 -13.59 -20.03 16.11
CA ILE A 381 -14.51 -20.31 15.00
C ILE A 381 -15.85 -19.66 15.21
N SER A 382 -16.36 -19.71 16.43
CA SER A 382 -17.65 -19.13 16.78
C SER A 382 -17.62 -18.60 18.20
N MET A 383 -18.36 -17.54 18.43
CA MET A 383 -18.70 -17.10 19.78
C MET A 383 -20.20 -16.88 19.85
N LYS A 384 -20.84 -17.49 20.84
CA LYS A 384 -22.23 -17.27 21.14
C LYS A 384 -22.35 -16.70 22.55
N ILE A 385 -23.14 -15.64 22.67
CA ILE A 385 -23.49 -15.05 23.94
C ILE A 385 -24.89 -15.54 24.25
N ASN A 386 -25.03 -16.21 25.38
CA ASN A 386 -26.30 -16.72 25.88
C ASN A 386 -26.61 -16.05 27.20
N PHE A 387 -27.84 -15.58 27.31
CA PHE A 387 -28.42 -15.21 28.57
C PHE A 387 -29.39 -16.32 28.94
N PRO A 388 -28.99 -17.26 29.83
CA PRO A 388 -29.91 -18.31 30.26
C PRO A 388 -31.12 -17.65 30.95
N GLU A 389 -32.30 -17.69 30.32
CA GLU A 389 -33.48 -16.95 30.80
C GLU A 389 -33.73 -17.17 32.29
N GLU A 390 -33.63 -18.43 32.75
CA GLU A 390 -33.84 -18.79 34.17
C GLU A 390 -32.76 -18.17 35.09
N ARG A 391 -31.51 -18.06 34.63
CA ARG A 391 -30.39 -17.54 35.44
C ARG A 391 -30.12 -16.05 35.24
N PHE A 392 -30.47 -15.53 34.07
CA PHE A 392 -30.37 -14.12 33.79
C PHE A 392 -31.28 -13.30 34.73
N HIS A 393 -32.51 -13.77 34.95
CA HIS A 393 -33.46 -13.07 35.79
C HIS A 393 -33.20 -13.25 37.30
N GLU A 394 -32.61 -14.37 37.73
CA GLU A 394 -32.44 -14.69 39.14
C GLU A 394 -31.02 -14.39 39.66
N GLU A 395 -30.00 -14.61 38.84
CA GLU A 395 -28.60 -14.61 39.27
C GLU A 395 -27.73 -13.56 38.53
N GLY A 396 -28.25 -12.86 37.50
CA GLY A 396 -27.46 -11.91 36.69
C GLY A 396 -26.28 -12.57 35.97
N ILE A 397 -26.48 -13.72 35.33
CA ILE A 397 -25.44 -14.50 34.69
C ILE A 397 -25.52 -14.34 33.18
N VAL A 398 -24.33 -14.12 32.54
CA VAL A 398 -24.14 -14.22 31.09
C VAL A 398 -23.20 -15.37 30.79
N GLU A 399 -23.53 -16.16 29.78
CA GLU A 399 -22.67 -17.25 29.29
C GLU A 399 -22.10 -16.89 27.92
N ILE A 400 -20.80 -17.02 27.77
CA ILE A 400 -20.12 -16.90 26.49
C ILE A 400 -19.56 -18.27 26.15
N THR A 401 -20.02 -18.84 25.04
CA THR A 401 -19.50 -20.10 24.52
C THR A 401 -18.67 -19.82 23.28
N ALA A 402 -17.38 -20.17 23.34
CA ALA A 402 -16.44 -20.04 22.23
C ALA A 402 -16.08 -21.41 21.66
N GLY A 403 -16.16 -21.56 20.34
CA GLY A 403 -15.62 -22.71 19.62
C GLY A 403 -14.15 -22.45 19.27
N ILE A 404 -13.25 -23.23 19.84
CA ILE A 404 -11.80 -23.12 19.64
C ILE A 404 -11.31 -24.27 18.77
N TRP A 405 -10.47 -23.98 17.80
CA TRP A 405 -9.94 -24.95 16.86
C TRP A 405 -8.42 -24.75 16.64
N GLY A 406 -7.70 -25.89 16.46
CA GLY A 406 -6.28 -25.90 16.09
C GLY A 406 -5.32 -26.35 17.19
N ASP A 407 -4.04 -26.40 16.85
CA ASP A 407 -2.98 -26.99 17.69
C ASP A 407 -2.63 -26.16 18.95
N LYS A 408 -3.12 -24.90 19.02
CA LYS A 408 -2.83 -23.97 20.11
C LYS A 408 -4.00 -23.75 21.07
N GLU A 409 -4.88 -24.72 21.17
CA GLU A 409 -6.12 -24.65 21.97
C GLU A 409 -5.91 -24.05 23.37
N VAL A 410 -4.92 -24.53 24.12
CA VAL A 410 -4.67 -24.09 25.50
C VAL A 410 -4.20 -22.64 25.59
N GLU A 411 -3.36 -22.21 24.64
CA GLU A 411 -2.88 -20.82 24.59
C GLU A 411 -4.03 -19.88 24.22
N VAL A 412 -4.84 -20.27 23.22
CA VAL A 412 -5.99 -19.50 22.74
C VAL A 412 -7.07 -19.42 23.81
N GLU A 413 -7.36 -20.52 24.53
CA GLU A 413 -8.31 -20.53 25.64
C GLU A 413 -7.89 -19.55 26.74
N LYS A 414 -6.60 -19.57 27.11
CA LYS A 414 -6.06 -18.66 28.12
C LYS A 414 -6.15 -17.19 27.67
N GLU A 415 -5.69 -16.89 26.47
CA GLU A 415 -5.70 -15.52 25.94
C GLU A 415 -7.13 -14.99 25.76
N LEU A 416 -8.05 -15.86 25.33
CA LEU A 416 -9.46 -15.53 25.21
C LEU A 416 -10.05 -15.20 26.58
N PHE A 417 -9.76 -16.03 27.60
CA PHE A 417 -10.22 -15.79 28.95
C PHE A 417 -9.65 -14.50 29.52
N ASP A 418 -8.33 -14.30 29.45
CA ASP A 418 -7.67 -13.09 29.97
C ASP A 418 -8.21 -11.81 29.28
N SER A 419 -8.52 -11.89 27.99
CA SER A 419 -9.09 -10.76 27.23
C SER A 419 -10.55 -10.50 27.58
N LEU A 420 -11.36 -11.54 27.76
CA LEU A 420 -12.74 -11.42 28.24
C LEU A 420 -12.77 -10.84 29.65
N GLU A 421 -11.93 -11.37 30.55
CA GLU A 421 -11.80 -10.88 31.91
C GLU A 421 -11.49 -9.38 31.93
N GLN A 422 -10.47 -8.97 31.20
CA GLN A 422 -10.08 -7.56 31.17
C GLN A 422 -11.18 -6.66 30.63
N LYS A 423 -11.84 -7.03 29.54
CA LYS A 423 -12.93 -6.25 28.95
C LYS A 423 -14.16 -6.18 29.86
N MET A 424 -14.47 -7.28 30.50
CA MET A 424 -15.60 -7.34 31.44
C MET A 424 -15.32 -6.53 32.72
N MET A 425 -14.06 -6.51 33.18
CA MET A 425 -13.66 -5.74 34.37
C MET A 425 -13.59 -4.22 34.12
N ASP A 426 -13.32 -3.80 32.88
CA ASP A 426 -13.30 -2.39 32.50
C ASP A 426 -14.71 -1.75 32.58
N GLY A 427 -15.76 -2.56 32.70
CA GLY A 427 -17.15 -2.12 32.78
C GLY A 427 -17.70 -1.62 31.43
N TRP A 428 -19.01 -1.47 31.35
CA TRP A 428 -19.70 -0.88 30.21
C TRP A 428 -20.56 0.26 30.69
N ASP A 429 -20.35 1.44 30.16
CA ASP A 429 -21.24 2.55 30.33
C ASP A 429 -22.45 2.34 29.41
N ILE A 430 -23.63 2.19 30.02
CA ILE A 430 -24.88 2.15 29.30
C ILE A 430 -25.50 3.53 29.47
N ASP A 431 -25.56 4.29 28.38
CA ASP A 431 -26.31 5.53 28.32
C ASP A 431 -27.81 5.20 28.38
N TYR A 432 -28.40 5.37 29.53
CA TYR A 432 -29.84 5.22 29.71
C TYR A 432 -30.49 6.59 29.65
N SER A 433 -31.26 6.84 28.62
CA SER A 433 -32.20 7.97 28.57
C SER A 433 -33.61 7.43 28.60
N ASP A 434 -34.20 7.36 29.78
CA ASP A 434 -35.62 7.11 29.92
C ASP A 434 -36.38 8.44 29.90
N ASP A 435 -37.43 8.54 29.05
CA ASP A 435 -38.29 9.71 28.96
C ASP A 435 -39.22 9.85 30.20
N ASP A 436 -39.17 8.90 31.16
CA ASP A 436 -39.89 8.98 32.42
C ASP A 436 -39.02 9.53 33.54
N ASP A 437 -39.32 10.74 33.95
CA ASP A 437 -38.64 11.67 34.88
C ASP A 437 -38.20 11.13 36.27
N GLU A 438 -38.15 9.82 36.53
CA GLU A 438 -37.80 9.27 37.83
C GLU A 438 -36.36 8.79 38.02
N PHE A 439 -35.56 8.63 36.92
CA PHE A 439 -34.20 8.15 37.03
C PHE A 439 -33.24 8.91 36.06
N ASP A 440 -32.72 10.01 36.54
CA ASP A 440 -31.61 10.73 35.89
C ASP A 440 -30.27 10.18 36.43
N GLY A 441 -29.70 9.14 35.77
CA GLY A 441 -28.43 8.58 36.23
C GLY A 441 -27.72 7.75 35.18
N GLU A 442 -26.41 8.02 34.99
CA GLU A 442 -25.50 7.15 34.26
C GLU A 442 -25.34 5.83 35.03
N TYR A 443 -25.60 4.73 34.34
CA TYR A 443 -25.42 3.37 34.86
C TYR A 443 -24.30 2.69 34.11
N SER A 444 -23.53 1.84 34.82
CA SER A 444 -22.56 0.96 34.20
C SER A 444 -22.83 -0.49 34.55
N VAL A 445 -22.57 -1.42 33.61
CA VAL A 445 -22.63 -2.84 33.87
C VAL A 445 -21.25 -3.29 34.34
N LYS A 446 -21.20 -3.82 35.59
CA LYS A 446 -19.98 -4.43 36.12
C LYS A 446 -20.16 -5.95 36.11
N PHE A 447 -19.09 -6.61 35.64
CA PHE A 447 -18.98 -8.04 35.67
C PHE A 447 -18.10 -8.48 36.82
N SER A 448 -18.54 -9.53 37.52
CA SER A 448 -17.80 -10.15 38.63
C SER A 448 -17.91 -11.67 38.53
N GLU A 449 -17.02 -12.39 39.21
CA GLU A 449 -17.03 -13.85 39.31
C GLU A 449 -17.06 -14.55 37.94
N ILE A 450 -15.89 -14.89 37.45
CA ILE A 450 -15.72 -15.59 36.18
C ILE A 450 -15.49 -17.06 36.44
N GLU A 451 -16.38 -17.91 35.93
CA GLU A 451 -16.28 -19.36 36.00
C GLU A 451 -15.96 -19.93 34.61
N ARG A 452 -15.07 -20.92 34.56
CA ARG A 452 -14.71 -21.69 33.35
C ARG A 452 -15.36 -23.06 33.39
N TYR A 453 -15.99 -23.50 32.30
CA TYR A 453 -16.55 -24.83 32.13
C TYR A 453 -16.07 -25.48 30.83
#